data_1cf1d01bfa87a10cca6541bc3065fa8c
#
_entry.id   1cf1d01bfa87a10cca6541bc3065fa8c
#
_cell.length_a   1.000
_cell.length_b   1.000
_cell.length_c   1.000
_cell.angle_alpha   90.00
_cell.angle_beta   90.00
_cell.angle_gamma   90.00
#
_symmetry.space_group_name_H-M   'P 1'
#
loop_
_entity.id
_entity.type
_entity.pdbx_description
1 polymer ?
#
loop_
_entity_poly.entity_id
_entity_poly.type
_entity_poly.pdbx_seq_one_letter_code
_entity_poly.pdbx_strand_id
1 'polypeptide(L)'
;MTKAEMIARIASQTGVEKTAALAVVEAFMENVKESMIAGEDVFLRGFGSFIIKRRAEKVARNITKNTTIVIPAHSIPAFKPAKVFLNA
;
A
#
# COMPACT_ATOMS: atom_id res chain seq x y z
N MET A 1 11.62 -10.31 -2.21
CA MET A 1 11.77 -9.70 -3.55
C MET A 1 11.84 -8.20 -3.42
N THR A 2 12.85 -7.60 -4.01
CA THR A 2 13.04 -6.16 -3.98
C THR A 2 12.42 -5.51 -5.23
N LYS A 3 12.36 -4.17 -5.24
CA LYS A 3 11.92 -3.43 -6.41
C LYS A 3 12.79 -3.75 -7.63
N ALA A 4 14.11 -3.78 -7.45
CA ALA A 4 15.04 -4.10 -8.53
C ALA A 4 14.80 -5.50 -9.11
N GLU A 5 14.58 -6.48 -8.26
CA GLU A 5 14.28 -7.84 -8.70
C GLU A 5 12.95 -7.92 -9.44
N MET A 6 11.94 -7.20 -8.95
CA MET A 6 10.63 -7.14 -9.60
C MET A 6 10.74 -6.52 -10.98
N ILE A 7 11.47 -5.43 -11.12
CA ILE A 7 11.68 -4.74 -12.40
C ILE A 7 12.41 -5.64 -13.39
N ALA A 8 13.44 -6.35 -12.94
CA ALA A 8 14.16 -7.29 -13.79
C ALA A 8 13.26 -8.41 -14.31
N ARG A 9 12.39 -8.94 -13.44
CA ARG A 9 11.43 -9.98 -13.80
C ARG A 9 10.40 -9.46 -14.80
N ILE A 10 9.85 -8.28 -14.58
CA ILE A 10 8.88 -7.65 -15.49
C ILE A 10 9.51 -7.43 -16.86
N ALA A 11 10.72 -6.90 -16.90
CA ALA A 11 11.44 -6.68 -18.16
C ALA A 11 11.63 -8.00 -18.93
N SER A 12 12.01 -9.06 -18.22
CA SER A 12 12.19 -10.38 -18.81
C SER A 12 10.88 -10.97 -19.35
N GLN A 13 9.79 -10.81 -18.60
CA GLN A 13 8.49 -11.37 -18.97
C GLN A 13 7.80 -10.64 -20.12
N THR A 14 8.02 -9.32 -20.21
CA THR A 14 7.31 -8.46 -21.16
C THR A 14 8.13 -8.08 -22.37
N GLY A 15 9.45 -8.22 -22.31
CA GLY A 15 10.36 -7.72 -23.34
C GLY A 15 10.56 -6.21 -23.27
N VAL A 16 10.01 -5.55 -22.26
CA VAL A 16 10.20 -4.11 -22.05
C VAL A 16 11.56 -3.85 -21.44
N GLU A 17 12.25 -2.81 -21.87
CA GLU A 17 13.55 -2.43 -21.29
C GLU A 17 13.43 -2.13 -19.81
N LYS A 18 14.50 -2.43 -19.05
CA LYS A 18 14.51 -2.18 -17.60
C LYS A 18 14.23 -0.73 -17.25
N THR A 19 14.77 0.22 -18.01
CA THR A 19 14.51 1.65 -17.77
C THR A 19 13.04 2.00 -17.93
N ALA A 20 12.39 1.46 -18.97
CA ALA A 20 10.96 1.66 -19.18
C ALA A 20 10.14 0.96 -18.10
N ALA A 21 10.50 -0.26 -17.74
CA ALA A 21 9.83 -1.01 -16.67
C ALA A 21 9.95 -0.28 -15.33
N LEU A 22 11.12 0.27 -15.03
CA LEU A 22 11.32 1.09 -13.83
C LEU A 22 10.39 2.31 -13.83
N ALA A 23 10.31 3.02 -14.94
CA ALA A 23 9.46 4.21 -15.05
C ALA A 23 7.99 3.86 -14.80
N VAL A 24 7.51 2.76 -15.37
CA VAL A 24 6.11 2.29 -15.18
C VAL A 24 5.85 1.90 -13.74
N VAL A 25 6.74 1.13 -13.13
CA VAL A 25 6.58 0.69 -11.73
C VAL A 25 6.61 1.89 -10.77
N GLU A 26 7.55 2.82 -10.99
CA GLU A 26 7.63 4.05 -10.18
C GLU A 26 6.36 4.89 -10.33
N ALA A 27 5.84 5.05 -11.55
CA ALA A 27 4.60 5.79 -11.79
C ALA A 27 3.41 5.10 -11.13
N PHE A 28 3.36 3.77 -11.18
CA PHE A 28 2.29 3.00 -10.53
C PHE A 28 2.27 3.27 -9.01
N MET A 29 3.42 3.14 -8.37
CA MET A 29 3.52 3.37 -6.93
C MET A 29 3.18 4.81 -6.55
N GLU A 30 3.63 5.76 -7.34
CA GLU A 30 3.37 7.18 -7.09
C GLU A 30 1.87 7.50 -7.24
N ASN A 31 1.22 6.95 -8.25
CA ASN A 31 -0.22 7.16 -8.46
C ASN A 31 -1.05 6.53 -7.34
N VAL A 32 -0.68 5.34 -6.88
CA VAL A 32 -1.36 4.70 -5.74
C VAL A 32 -1.22 5.58 -4.50
N LYS A 33 -0.01 6.04 -4.22
CA LYS A 33 0.28 6.88 -3.07
C LYS A 33 -0.50 8.19 -3.12
N GLU A 34 -0.50 8.87 -4.26
CA GLU A 34 -1.22 10.14 -4.45
C GLU A 34 -2.73 9.98 -4.28
N SER A 35 -3.30 8.91 -4.84
CA SER A 35 -4.73 8.62 -4.68
C SER A 35 -5.09 8.43 -3.23
N MET A 36 -4.28 7.66 -2.50
CA MET A 36 -4.52 7.40 -1.08
C MET A 36 -4.36 8.66 -0.23
N ILE A 37 -3.40 9.52 -0.54
CA ILE A 37 -3.22 10.81 0.14
C ILE A 37 -4.46 11.69 -0.09
N ALA A 38 -5.05 11.64 -1.27
CA ALA A 38 -6.26 12.37 -1.60
C ALA A 38 -7.54 11.77 -0.99
N GLY A 39 -7.43 10.64 -0.29
CA GLY A 39 -8.56 9.99 0.33
C GLY A 39 -9.31 9.02 -0.58
N GLU A 40 -8.72 8.63 -1.69
CA GLU A 40 -9.32 7.71 -2.65
C GLU A 40 -8.70 6.33 -2.56
N ASP A 41 -9.53 5.30 -2.52
CA ASP A 41 -9.07 3.92 -2.56
C ASP A 41 -8.72 3.54 -4.00
N VAL A 42 -7.77 2.61 -4.15
CA VAL A 42 -7.36 2.11 -5.46
C VAL A 42 -7.76 0.66 -5.58
N PHE A 43 -8.59 0.35 -6.56
CA PHE A 43 -9.12 -1.01 -6.78
C PHE A 43 -8.45 -1.64 -7.99
N LEU A 44 -7.79 -2.78 -7.76
CA LEU A 44 -7.14 -3.56 -8.81
C LEU A 44 -7.85 -4.90 -8.93
N ARG A 45 -8.69 -5.02 -9.94
CA ARG A 45 -9.53 -6.20 -10.15
C ARG A 45 -8.70 -7.47 -10.22
N GLY A 46 -9.08 -8.47 -9.43
CA GLY A 46 -8.38 -9.76 -9.39
C GLY A 46 -7.13 -9.77 -8.52
N PHE A 47 -6.65 -8.60 -8.13
CA PHE A 47 -5.45 -8.48 -7.30
C PHE A 47 -5.79 -8.07 -5.86
N GLY A 48 -6.45 -6.94 -5.71
CA GLY A 48 -6.81 -6.43 -4.40
C GLY A 48 -7.06 -4.93 -4.43
N SER A 49 -7.14 -4.34 -3.26
CA SER A 49 -7.45 -2.93 -3.12
C SER A 49 -6.49 -2.29 -2.13
N PHE A 50 -5.98 -1.12 -2.48
CA PHE A 50 -5.26 -0.25 -1.56
C PHE A 50 -6.31 0.67 -0.94
N ILE A 51 -6.57 0.53 0.34
CA ILE A 51 -7.64 1.22 1.04
C ILE A 51 -7.09 2.07 2.17
N ILE A 52 -7.87 3.06 2.57
CA ILE A 52 -7.55 3.90 3.70
C ILE A 52 -8.46 3.46 4.85
N LYS A 53 -7.84 3.03 5.95
CA LYS A 53 -8.56 2.69 7.16
C LYS A 53 -8.51 3.87 8.11
N ARG A 54 -9.67 4.25 8.62
CA ARG A 54 -9.76 5.24 9.67
C ARG A 54 -9.66 4.56 11.02
N ARG A 55 -8.72 5.04 11.82
CA ARG A 55 -8.58 4.63 13.21
C ARG A 55 -9.19 5.72 14.08
N ALA A 56 -10.16 5.34 14.91
CA ALA A 56 -10.77 6.25 15.86
C ALA A 56 -9.76 6.66 16.93
N GLU A 57 -10.03 7.79 17.59
CA GLU A 57 -9.28 8.21 18.75
C GLU A 57 -9.25 7.08 19.78
N LYS A 58 -8.09 6.82 20.34
CA LYS A 58 -7.88 5.74 21.28
C LYS A 58 -7.16 6.28 22.52
N VAL A 59 -7.62 5.84 23.69
CA VAL A 59 -6.96 6.15 24.96
C VAL A 59 -6.18 4.93 25.37
N ALA A 60 -4.87 5.11 25.54
CA ALA A 60 -3.98 4.06 26.00
C ALA A 60 -3.36 4.47 27.36
N ARG A 61 -3.18 3.50 28.23
CA ARG A 61 -2.57 3.73 29.54
C ARG A 61 -1.11 3.31 29.50
N ASN A 62 -0.23 4.23 29.89
CA ASN A 62 1.18 3.91 30.05
C ASN A 62 1.40 3.31 31.43
N ILE A 63 1.65 2.02 31.50
CA ILE A 63 1.81 1.27 32.75
C ILE A 63 3.05 1.74 33.50
N THR A 64 4.12 2.05 32.81
CA THR A 64 5.40 2.43 33.41
C THR A 64 5.31 3.79 34.13
N LYS A 65 4.66 4.77 33.51
CA LYS A 65 4.54 6.13 34.04
C LYS A 65 3.19 6.38 34.71
N ASN A 66 2.29 5.41 34.67
CA ASN A 66 0.93 5.52 35.21
C ASN A 66 0.19 6.75 34.69
N THR A 67 0.41 7.08 33.40
CA THR A 67 -0.22 8.19 32.72
C THR A 67 -1.12 7.69 31.59
N THR A 68 -2.10 8.51 31.21
CA THR A 68 -2.99 8.21 30.11
C THR A 68 -2.46 8.90 28.84
N ILE A 69 -2.37 8.15 27.76
CA ILE A 69 -1.94 8.68 26.45
C ILE A 69 -3.15 8.65 25.53
N VAL A 70 -3.43 9.78 24.91
CA VAL A 70 -4.49 9.90 23.91
C VAL A 70 -3.85 9.79 22.52
N ILE A 71 -4.27 8.77 21.75
CA ILE A 71 -3.86 8.59 20.37
C ILE A 71 -4.97 9.19 19.52
N PRO A 72 -4.70 10.30 18.79
CA PRO A 72 -5.74 10.96 18.00
C PRO A 72 -6.22 10.09 16.85
N ALA A 73 -7.42 10.37 16.37
CA ALA A 73 -7.94 9.71 15.18
C ALA A 73 -7.00 9.97 14.00
N HIS A 74 -6.74 8.95 13.22
CA HIS A 74 -5.83 9.04 12.07
C HIS A 74 -6.22 8.04 11.00
N SER A 75 -5.70 8.26 9.80
CA SER A 75 -5.92 7.36 8.66
C SER A 75 -4.63 6.61 8.38
N ILE A 76 -4.75 5.33 8.09
CA ILE A 76 -3.61 4.48 7.74
C ILE A 76 -3.87 3.78 6.40
N PRO A 77 -2.82 3.59 5.58
CA PRO A 77 -2.97 2.80 4.36
C PRO A 77 -3.02 1.31 4.71
N ALA A 78 -3.76 0.56 3.92
CA ALA A 78 -3.85 -0.89 4.05
C ALA A 78 -4.07 -1.53 2.69
N PHE A 79 -3.68 -2.78 2.55
CA PHE A 79 -3.94 -3.57 1.36
C PHE A 79 -4.92 -4.68 1.71
N LYS A 80 -6.02 -4.77 0.94
CA LYS A 80 -7.00 -5.82 1.07
C LYS A 80 -6.92 -6.73 -0.16
N PRO A 81 -6.43 -7.97 -0.03
CA PRO A 81 -6.34 -8.88 -1.17
C PRO A 81 -7.73 -9.21 -1.72
N ALA A 82 -7.81 -9.43 -3.04
CA ALA A 82 -9.02 -9.90 -3.66
C ALA A 82 -9.29 -11.36 -3.21
N LYS A 83 -10.56 -11.79 -3.25
CA LYS A 83 -10.93 -13.16 -2.88
C LYS A 83 -10.16 -14.21 -3.68
N VAL A 84 -9.83 -13.90 -4.92
CA VAL A 84 -9.12 -14.80 -5.84
C VAL A 84 -7.61 -14.60 -5.83
N PHE A 85 -7.09 -13.81 -4.92
CA PHE A 85 -5.66 -13.43 -4.90
C PHE A 85 -4.72 -14.62 -4.93
N LEU A 86 -5.01 -15.65 -4.14
CA LEU A 86 -4.22 -16.88 -4.08
C LEU A 86 -4.79 -18.04 -4.88
N ASN A 87 -5.92 -17.84 -5.55
CA ASN A 87 -6.59 -18.87 -6.36
C ASN A 87 -6.23 -18.71 -7.83
N ALA A 88 -4.96 -18.78 -8.12
CA ALA A 88 -4.48 -18.62 -9.48
C ALA A 88 -4.61 -19.93 -10.26
#